data_2de0b838705771b04fe22dfdc63e443f
#
_entry.id   2de0b838705771b04fe22dfdc63e443f
#
_cell.length_a   1.000
_cell.length_b   1.000
_cell.length_c   1.000
_cell.angle_alpha   90.00
_cell.angle_beta   90.00
_cell.angle_gamma   90.00
#
_symmetry.space_group_name_H-M   'P 1'
#
loop_
_entity.id
_entity.type
_entity.pdbx_description
1 polymer ?
#
loop_
_entity_poly.entity_id
_entity_poly.type
_entity_poly.pdbx_seq_one_letter_code
_entity_poly.pdbx_strand_id
1 'polypeptide(L)'
;MNLLKKVFYWGLRRESVTATVDGRIRQQMPVSAVIPQGFLPLEGGLASDRVREFDQRQAPIAITARFRSGSTLLWRLLRDHPAVTAYYEPLNPRRWFDAEHRGTKVDKTHRGVCDYWSEYSGISPNSVRWDESWTSDDLYLSKLQPKHRLYDYIKLLLGQAQNRSVLQFNRLDFRLEWFKHRFPGVSLIHLQRNPRDQWLSTFQKHPPCSKNATIANRGFQDEFYLLSWARDLSRYIPLLAELDDLHPYELSYLIWRLSEVFAQTHVDYTLQYESLVKNPRQTIGELADRFGLIGLADMPAVESIDARSVKRWGSYADPDWFKTRESRCDRLLDLFVFSNFVAEDHYGSAPGDKIKTTSRTADCL
;
A
#
# COMPACT_ATOMS: atom_id res chain seq x y z
N MET A 1 27.16 -10.03 -12.04
CA MET A 1 26.70 -8.62 -12.05
C MET A 1 27.89 -7.75 -12.46
N ASN A 2 27.78 -7.12 -13.62
CA ASN A 2 28.89 -6.47 -14.34
C ASN A 2 29.41 -5.28 -13.52
N LEU A 3 30.73 -5.07 -13.47
CA LEU A 3 31.42 -4.00 -12.73
C LEU A 3 30.84 -2.61 -13.08
N LEU A 4 30.48 -2.40 -14.35
CA LEU A 4 29.81 -1.20 -14.85
C LEU A 4 28.46 -0.91 -14.17
N LYS A 5 27.64 -1.93 -13.86
CA LYS A 5 26.40 -1.75 -13.10
C LYS A 5 26.66 -1.32 -11.67
N LYS A 6 27.72 -1.85 -11.02
CA LYS A 6 28.11 -1.43 -9.67
C LYS A 6 28.59 0.01 -9.61
N VAL A 7 29.38 0.44 -10.60
CA VAL A 7 29.88 1.82 -10.70
C VAL A 7 28.73 2.79 -11.01
N PHE A 8 27.79 2.40 -11.88
CA PHE A 8 26.62 3.21 -12.21
C PHE A 8 25.69 3.38 -10.98
N TYR A 9 25.40 2.30 -10.25
CA TYR A 9 24.63 2.38 -9.01
C TYR A 9 25.35 3.13 -7.90
N TRP A 10 26.69 3.08 -7.84
CA TRP A 10 27.49 3.85 -6.90
C TRP A 10 27.51 5.35 -7.26
N GLY A 11 27.58 5.67 -8.54
CA GLY A 11 27.51 7.04 -9.06
C GLY A 11 26.16 7.72 -8.82
N LEU A 12 25.05 6.97 -9.00
CA LEU A 12 23.69 7.46 -8.74
C LEU A 12 23.41 7.71 -7.24
N ARG A 13 24.22 7.12 -6.34
CA ARG A 13 24.13 7.36 -4.89
C ARG A 13 24.90 8.61 -4.42
N ARG A 14 25.62 9.30 -5.29
CA ARG A 14 26.23 10.59 -4.94
C ARG A 14 25.17 11.69 -5.01
N GLU A 15 25.02 12.44 -3.92
CA GLU A 15 24.03 13.51 -3.73
C GLU A 15 23.98 14.53 -4.87
N SER A 16 25.13 14.86 -5.47
CA SER A 16 25.19 15.80 -6.58
C SER A 16 24.47 15.32 -7.85
N VAL A 17 24.45 14.01 -8.11
CA VAL A 17 23.77 13.44 -9.29
C VAL A 17 22.27 13.33 -9.04
N THR A 18 21.87 12.87 -7.85
CA THR A 18 20.44 12.79 -7.48
C THR A 18 19.82 14.18 -7.40
N ALA A 19 20.48 15.16 -6.79
CA ALA A 19 19.99 16.54 -6.71
C ALA A 19 19.87 17.20 -8.09
N THR A 20 20.79 16.93 -9.02
CA THR A 20 20.75 17.46 -10.39
C THR A 20 19.64 16.82 -11.22
N VAL A 21 19.42 15.51 -11.08
CA VAL A 21 18.33 14.79 -11.74
C VAL A 21 16.97 15.23 -11.17
N ASP A 22 16.83 15.30 -9.84
CA ASP A 22 15.61 15.78 -9.18
C ASP A 22 15.31 17.25 -9.53
N GLY A 23 16.31 18.11 -9.64
CA GLY A 23 16.15 19.51 -10.06
C GLY A 23 15.67 19.65 -11.51
N ARG A 24 16.14 18.83 -12.43
CA ARG A 24 15.69 18.84 -13.84
C ARG A 24 14.29 18.25 -14.02
N ILE A 25 13.94 17.21 -13.26
CA ILE A 25 12.59 16.63 -13.28
C ILE A 25 11.59 17.63 -12.71
N ARG A 26 11.93 18.36 -11.64
CA ARG A 26 11.06 19.43 -11.08
C ARG A 26 10.80 20.58 -12.04
N GLN A 27 11.75 20.91 -12.93
CA GLN A 27 11.58 21.99 -13.92
C GLN A 27 10.73 21.58 -15.15
N GLN A 28 10.54 20.28 -15.40
CA GLN A 28 9.87 19.80 -16.61
C GLN A 28 8.44 19.31 -16.40
N MET A 29 7.97 19.19 -15.16
CA MET A 29 6.58 18.76 -14.88
C MET A 29 5.74 19.94 -14.40
N PRO A 30 4.66 20.33 -15.11
CA PRO A 30 3.63 21.15 -14.51
C PRO A 30 3.08 20.37 -13.33
N VAL A 31 3.22 20.92 -12.12
CA VAL A 31 2.59 20.38 -10.92
C VAL A 31 1.09 20.65 -11.04
N SER A 32 0.42 19.83 -11.82
CA SER A 32 -1.01 19.62 -11.66
C SER A 32 -1.14 18.70 -10.45
N ALA A 33 -1.31 19.29 -9.28
CA ALA A 33 -1.62 18.55 -8.07
C ALA A 33 -3.00 17.92 -8.25
N VAL A 34 -3.05 16.78 -8.92
CA VAL A 34 -4.26 15.95 -8.92
C VAL A 34 -4.31 15.33 -7.53
N ILE A 35 -5.18 15.85 -6.68
CA ILE A 35 -5.49 15.21 -5.40
C ILE A 35 -6.03 13.83 -5.74
N PRO A 36 -5.43 12.76 -5.20
CA PRO A 36 -6.05 11.45 -5.30
C PRO A 36 -7.47 11.54 -4.73
N GLN A 37 -8.48 11.12 -5.48
CA GLN A 37 -9.89 11.18 -5.04
C GLN A 37 -10.13 10.55 -3.66
N GLY A 38 -9.25 9.64 -3.20
CA GLY A 38 -9.27 9.07 -1.86
C GLY A 38 -8.92 10.02 -0.71
N PHE A 39 -8.49 11.28 -1.00
CA PHE A 39 -8.22 12.30 0.01
C PHE A 39 -9.40 13.26 0.25
N LEU A 40 -10.37 13.28 -0.65
CA LEU A 40 -11.54 14.10 -0.45
C LEU A 40 -12.44 13.44 0.60
N PRO A 41 -12.87 14.16 1.65
CA PRO A 41 -13.96 13.70 2.48
C PRO A 41 -15.15 13.43 1.55
N LEU A 42 -15.69 12.24 1.56
CA LEU A 42 -16.92 11.93 0.84
C LEU A 42 -18.05 12.72 1.51
N GLU A 43 -18.28 13.94 1.07
CA GLU A 43 -19.51 14.65 1.37
C GLU A 43 -20.65 13.93 0.66
N GLY A 44 -21.56 13.40 1.47
CA GLY A 44 -22.82 12.81 1.01
C GLY A 44 -22.62 11.53 0.23
N GLY A 45 -22.88 10.41 0.90
CA GLY A 45 -22.84 9.10 0.31
C GLY A 45 -23.41 9.06 -1.09
N LEU A 46 -22.53 9.03 -2.07
CA LEU A 46 -22.86 8.35 -3.30
C LEU A 46 -22.97 6.87 -2.92
N ALA A 47 -24.16 6.50 -2.44
CA ALA A 47 -24.61 5.15 -2.54
C ALA A 47 -24.27 4.74 -3.96
N SER A 48 -23.28 3.90 -4.11
CA SER A 48 -22.94 3.30 -5.38
C SER A 48 -24.13 2.45 -5.79
N ASP A 49 -25.03 3.05 -6.55
CA ASP A 49 -26.02 2.33 -7.29
C ASP A 49 -25.30 1.33 -8.18
N ARG A 50 -25.51 0.06 -7.90
CA ARG A 50 -25.00 -1.16 -8.50
C ARG A 50 -23.71 -1.72 -7.87
N VAL A 51 -23.70 -1.93 -6.57
CA VAL A 51 -23.07 -3.13 -6.03
C VAL A 51 -23.90 -4.30 -6.56
N ARG A 52 -23.44 -4.97 -7.62
CA ARG A 52 -23.85 -6.36 -7.82
C ARG A 52 -23.59 -7.01 -6.47
N GLU A 53 -24.62 -7.64 -5.87
CA GLU A 53 -24.48 -8.48 -4.68
C GLU A 53 -23.45 -9.57 -5.04
N PHE A 54 -22.20 -9.21 -4.81
CA PHE A 54 -21.09 -10.11 -5.06
C PHE A 54 -21.01 -10.96 -3.80
N ASP A 55 -21.17 -12.26 -3.96
CA ASP A 55 -21.03 -13.18 -2.84
C ASP A 55 -19.59 -13.17 -2.35
N GLN A 56 -19.30 -12.33 -1.35
CA GLN A 56 -17.97 -12.21 -0.73
C GLN A 56 -17.47 -13.56 -0.20
N ARG A 57 -18.36 -14.53 0.06
CA ARG A 57 -18.00 -15.85 0.56
C ARG A 57 -17.31 -16.72 -0.48
N GLN A 58 -17.46 -16.42 -1.77
CA GLN A 58 -16.86 -17.18 -2.87
C GLN A 58 -15.78 -16.38 -3.62
N ALA A 59 -15.75 -15.08 -3.40
CA ALA A 59 -14.84 -14.18 -4.08
C ALA A 59 -13.37 -14.48 -3.83
N PRO A 60 -12.48 -14.30 -4.80
CA PRO A 60 -11.05 -14.17 -4.54
C PRO A 60 -10.81 -13.05 -3.50
N ILE A 61 -9.74 -13.20 -2.73
CA ILE A 61 -9.39 -12.23 -1.69
C ILE A 61 -8.06 -11.58 -2.04
N ALA A 62 -7.95 -10.26 -1.91
CA ALA A 62 -6.68 -9.57 -1.87
C ALA A 62 -6.49 -8.92 -0.49
N ILE A 63 -5.29 -9.08 0.06
CA ILE A 63 -4.90 -8.49 1.33
C ILE A 63 -3.89 -7.40 1.04
N THR A 64 -4.20 -6.17 1.44
CA THR A 64 -3.24 -5.08 1.45
C THR A 64 -2.72 -4.85 2.86
N ALA A 65 -1.43 -4.64 2.99
CA ALA A 65 -0.79 -4.49 4.29
C ALA A 65 0.57 -3.79 4.14
N ARG A 66 0.85 -2.83 4.98
CA ARG A 66 2.20 -2.26 5.04
C ARG A 66 3.23 -3.31 5.48
N PHE A 67 4.50 -3.09 5.12
CA PHE A 67 5.58 -3.91 5.65
C PHE A 67 5.52 -3.97 7.18
N ARG A 68 5.82 -5.12 7.75
CA ARG A 68 5.87 -5.35 9.20
C ARG A 68 4.52 -5.22 9.94
N SER A 69 3.41 -5.27 9.24
CA SER A 69 2.07 -5.28 9.83
C SER A 69 1.61 -6.65 10.35
N GLY A 70 2.37 -7.73 10.07
CA GLY A 70 1.97 -9.11 10.38
C GLY A 70 1.32 -9.84 9.20
N SER A 71 1.44 -9.30 7.99
CA SER A 71 0.85 -9.86 6.76
C SER A 71 1.31 -11.29 6.47
N THR A 72 2.56 -11.64 6.77
CA THR A 72 3.05 -13.01 6.62
C THR A 72 2.35 -13.99 7.56
N LEU A 73 2.01 -13.57 8.78
CA LEU A 73 1.23 -14.39 9.72
C LEU A 73 -0.16 -14.68 9.15
N LEU A 74 -0.88 -13.63 8.72
CA LEU A 74 -2.21 -13.79 8.13
C LEU A 74 -2.18 -14.63 6.85
N TRP A 75 -1.21 -14.36 5.97
CA TRP A 75 -1.01 -15.14 4.74
C TRP A 75 -0.77 -16.63 5.06
N ARG A 76 0.08 -16.97 6.03
CA ARG A 76 0.35 -18.35 6.43
C ARG A 76 -0.91 -19.05 6.91
N LEU A 77 -1.70 -18.41 7.77
CA LEU A 77 -2.96 -18.98 8.25
C LEU A 77 -3.92 -19.31 7.09
N LEU A 78 -4.01 -18.41 6.11
CA LEU A 78 -4.86 -18.63 4.94
C LEU A 78 -4.26 -19.68 3.99
N ARG A 79 -2.94 -19.73 3.85
CA ARG A 79 -2.23 -20.73 3.06
C ARG A 79 -2.47 -22.16 3.55
N ASP A 80 -2.50 -22.33 4.87
CA ASP A 80 -2.71 -23.63 5.49
C ASP A 80 -4.16 -24.13 5.34
N HIS A 81 -5.10 -23.28 4.90
CA HIS A 81 -6.50 -23.64 4.71
C HIS A 81 -6.69 -24.42 3.39
N PRO A 82 -7.31 -25.64 3.41
CA PRO A 82 -7.36 -26.55 2.25
C PRO A 82 -8.13 -26.00 1.05
N ALA A 83 -9.06 -25.07 1.26
CA ALA A 83 -9.85 -24.47 0.18
C ALA A 83 -9.21 -23.19 -0.41
N VAL A 84 -7.94 -22.90 -0.09
CA VAL A 84 -7.26 -21.65 -0.47
C VAL A 84 -5.98 -21.95 -1.24
N THR A 85 -5.69 -21.11 -2.25
CA THR A 85 -4.37 -20.96 -2.87
C THR A 85 -3.87 -19.56 -2.56
N ALA A 86 -2.91 -19.41 -1.64
CA ALA A 86 -2.48 -18.12 -1.12
C ALA A 86 -1.12 -17.68 -1.69
N TYR A 87 -1.11 -16.72 -2.60
CA TYR A 87 0.10 -16.14 -3.18
C TYR A 87 0.70 -15.09 -2.25
N TYR A 88 1.97 -15.28 -1.89
CA TYR A 88 2.73 -14.38 -1.04
C TYR A 88 3.36 -13.25 -1.85
N GLU A 89 3.08 -12.00 -1.49
CA GLU A 89 3.67 -10.79 -2.08
C GLU A 89 3.89 -10.86 -3.60
N PRO A 90 2.84 -10.89 -4.43
CA PRO A 90 3.00 -10.97 -5.88
C PRO A 90 3.91 -9.91 -6.51
N LEU A 91 4.02 -8.72 -5.88
CA LEU A 91 4.85 -7.61 -6.35
C LEU A 91 6.23 -7.57 -5.67
N ASN A 92 6.68 -8.69 -5.09
CA ASN A 92 8.01 -8.77 -4.47
C ASN A 92 9.10 -8.78 -5.56
N PRO A 93 10.19 -7.97 -5.42
CA PRO A 93 11.28 -7.93 -6.39
C PRO A 93 11.99 -9.27 -6.59
N ARG A 94 11.80 -10.23 -5.65
CA ARG A 94 12.34 -11.59 -5.80
C ARG A 94 11.60 -12.42 -6.84
N ARG A 95 10.43 -11.99 -7.36
CA ARG A 95 9.68 -12.67 -8.43
C ARG A 95 9.46 -14.14 -8.12
N TRP A 96 8.59 -14.45 -7.16
CA TRP A 96 8.39 -15.81 -6.62
C TRP A 96 8.14 -16.89 -7.67
N PHE A 97 7.59 -16.54 -8.83
CA PHE A 97 7.35 -17.42 -9.99
C PHE A 97 8.62 -17.79 -10.76
N ASP A 98 9.73 -17.07 -10.56
CA ASP A 98 10.98 -17.24 -11.28
C ASP A 98 12.04 -17.90 -10.39
N ALA A 99 12.27 -19.20 -10.60
CA ALA A 99 13.18 -20.01 -9.80
C ALA A 99 14.63 -19.54 -9.87
N GLU A 100 15.06 -18.99 -11.00
CA GLU A 100 16.43 -18.49 -11.18
C GLU A 100 16.65 -17.16 -10.47
N HIS A 101 15.59 -16.35 -10.35
CA HIS A 101 15.64 -15.01 -9.77
C HIS A 101 15.37 -14.98 -8.26
N ARG A 102 14.36 -15.74 -7.76
CA ARG A 102 13.89 -15.65 -6.38
C ARG A 102 14.88 -16.06 -5.31
N GLY A 103 15.84 -16.98 -5.66
CA GLY A 103 16.70 -17.66 -4.69
C GLY A 103 15.91 -18.57 -3.74
N THR A 104 16.56 -19.11 -2.72
CA THR A 104 15.98 -20.10 -1.79
C THR A 104 15.86 -19.63 -0.34
N LYS A 105 16.25 -18.36 -0.04
CA LYS A 105 16.25 -17.86 1.34
C LYS A 105 14.84 -17.50 1.80
N VAL A 106 14.45 -18.01 2.96
CA VAL A 106 13.26 -17.59 3.71
C VAL A 106 13.72 -16.74 4.89
N ASP A 107 12.93 -15.70 5.23
CA ASP A 107 13.22 -14.87 6.40
C ASP A 107 13.01 -15.69 7.69
N LYS A 108 14.07 -15.80 8.50
CA LYS A 108 14.06 -16.58 9.76
C LYS A 108 13.04 -16.06 10.78
N THR A 109 12.57 -14.82 10.62
CA THR A 109 11.54 -14.23 11.50
C THR A 109 10.12 -14.70 11.13
N HIS A 110 9.94 -15.29 9.96
CA HIS A 110 8.68 -15.85 9.49
C HIS A 110 8.53 -17.30 9.97
N ARG A 111 8.12 -17.44 11.23
CA ARG A 111 7.99 -18.75 11.87
C ARG A 111 6.99 -19.65 11.14
N GLY A 112 7.36 -20.93 10.94
CA GLY A 112 6.54 -21.92 10.28
C GLY A 112 6.36 -21.71 8.77
N VAL A 113 7.17 -20.83 8.15
CA VAL A 113 7.20 -20.66 6.70
C VAL A 113 8.42 -21.40 6.15
N CYS A 114 8.19 -22.39 5.29
CA CYS A 114 9.24 -23.18 4.63
C CYS A 114 9.66 -22.54 3.30
N ASP A 115 8.70 -21.92 2.60
CA ASP A 115 8.91 -21.23 1.32
C ASP A 115 7.84 -20.16 1.08
N TYR A 116 8.02 -19.34 0.01
CA TYR A 116 7.07 -18.30 -0.43
C TYR A 116 6.53 -18.55 -1.83
N TRP A 117 6.88 -19.66 -2.47
CA TRP A 117 6.74 -19.82 -3.93
C TRP A 117 6.07 -21.11 -4.38
N SER A 118 5.69 -22.01 -3.51
CA SER A 118 5.03 -23.27 -3.92
C SER A 118 3.78 -23.01 -4.77
N GLU A 119 3.00 -22.01 -4.43
CA GLU A 119 1.78 -21.64 -5.15
C GLU A 119 2.06 -21.08 -6.55
N TYR A 120 3.27 -20.60 -6.79
CA TYR A 120 3.70 -20.07 -8.08
C TYR A 120 4.26 -21.14 -9.03
N SER A 121 4.36 -22.41 -8.61
CA SER A 121 5.03 -23.47 -9.38
C SER A 121 4.41 -23.73 -10.77
N GLY A 122 3.12 -23.45 -10.93
CA GLY A 122 2.40 -23.57 -12.22
C GLY A 122 2.58 -22.37 -13.15
N ILE A 123 3.32 -21.33 -12.76
CA ILE A 123 3.47 -20.10 -13.53
C ILE A 123 4.80 -20.10 -14.26
N SER A 124 4.75 -20.14 -15.58
CA SER A 124 5.95 -20.01 -16.41
C SER A 124 6.51 -18.58 -16.32
N PRO A 125 7.82 -18.39 -16.04
CA PRO A 125 8.44 -17.07 -16.06
C PRO A 125 8.23 -16.31 -17.36
N ASN A 126 8.19 -17.00 -18.49
CA ASN A 126 7.95 -16.41 -19.82
C ASN A 126 6.52 -15.87 -20.01
N SER A 127 5.56 -16.31 -19.20
CA SER A 127 4.18 -15.80 -19.22
C SER A 127 4.02 -14.48 -18.46
N VAL A 128 5.01 -14.06 -17.68
CA VAL A 128 4.98 -12.85 -16.87
C VAL A 128 5.89 -11.78 -17.46
N ARG A 129 5.30 -10.70 -17.95
CA ARG A 129 6.05 -9.51 -18.37
C ARG A 129 6.32 -8.62 -17.15
N TRP A 130 7.27 -9.04 -16.31
CA TRP A 130 7.64 -8.33 -15.11
C TRP A 130 8.09 -6.89 -15.38
N ASP A 131 7.71 -5.98 -14.49
CA ASP A 131 8.14 -4.58 -14.51
C ASP A 131 8.69 -4.20 -13.14
N GLU A 132 9.92 -3.73 -13.08
CA GLU A 132 10.61 -3.37 -11.84
C GLU A 132 9.91 -2.23 -11.09
N SER A 133 9.20 -1.36 -11.81
CA SER A 133 8.45 -0.26 -11.22
C SER A 133 7.38 -0.72 -10.22
N TRP A 134 6.93 -1.98 -10.31
CA TRP A 134 5.92 -2.51 -9.38
C TRP A 134 6.40 -2.55 -7.95
N THR A 135 7.71 -2.57 -7.71
CA THR A 135 8.32 -2.73 -6.38
C THR A 135 8.42 -1.45 -5.58
N SER A 136 8.74 -0.33 -6.22
CA SER A 136 9.06 0.93 -5.54
C SER A 136 8.64 2.20 -6.26
N ASP A 137 8.15 2.07 -7.50
CA ASP A 137 7.72 3.19 -8.33
C ASP A 137 6.26 2.99 -8.75
N ASP A 138 5.62 4.03 -9.30
CA ASP A 138 4.21 3.99 -9.68
C ASP A 138 3.31 3.45 -8.55
N LEU A 139 3.60 3.85 -7.32
CA LEU A 139 2.87 3.38 -6.15
C LEU A 139 1.43 3.86 -6.14
N TYR A 140 1.17 5.10 -6.59
CA TYR A 140 -0.17 5.60 -6.78
C TYR A 140 -0.68 5.26 -8.18
N LEU A 141 -1.84 4.61 -8.24
CA LEU A 141 -2.55 4.33 -9.48
C LEU A 141 -4.02 4.76 -9.37
N SER A 142 -4.41 5.71 -10.22
CA SER A 142 -5.82 6.05 -10.39
C SER A 142 -6.57 4.98 -11.19
N LYS A 143 -7.89 4.92 -11.05
CA LYS A 143 -8.75 3.93 -11.75
C LYS A 143 -8.58 3.90 -13.27
N LEU A 144 -8.20 5.02 -13.89
CA LEU A 144 -8.11 5.13 -15.35
C LEU A 144 -6.76 4.70 -15.94
N GLN A 145 -5.72 4.53 -15.12
CA GLN A 145 -4.38 4.20 -15.64
C GLN A 145 -4.33 2.81 -16.28
N PRO A 146 -3.86 2.71 -17.56
CA PRO A 146 -3.84 1.46 -18.29
C PRO A 146 -2.59 0.61 -17.98
N LYS A 147 -2.47 0.09 -16.76
CA LYS A 147 -1.35 -0.79 -16.35
C LYS A 147 -1.57 -2.23 -16.82
N HIS A 148 -1.56 -2.43 -18.15
CA HIS A 148 -1.90 -3.72 -18.76
C HIS A 148 -1.06 -4.89 -18.25
N ARG A 149 0.28 -4.73 -18.13
CA ARG A 149 1.15 -5.81 -17.65
C ARG A 149 0.84 -6.22 -16.22
N LEU A 150 0.56 -5.24 -15.34
CA LEU A 150 0.17 -5.49 -13.96
C LEU A 150 -1.20 -6.18 -13.89
N TYR A 151 -2.14 -5.71 -14.71
CA TYR A 151 -3.46 -6.34 -14.85
C TYR A 151 -3.35 -7.80 -15.29
N ASP A 152 -2.61 -8.07 -16.37
CA ASP A 152 -2.43 -9.41 -16.93
C ASP A 152 -1.77 -10.35 -15.90
N TYR A 153 -0.78 -9.87 -15.16
CA TYR A 153 -0.11 -10.66 -14.14
C TYR A 153 -1.06 -11.02 -12.98
N ILE A 154 -1.80 -10.05 -12.45
CA ILE A 154 -2.77 -10.32 -11.38
C ILE A 154 -3.88 -11.27 -11.88
N LYS A 155 -4.40 -11.05 -13.09
CA LYS A 155 -5.38 -11.93 -13.72
C LYS A 155 -4.86 -13.36 -13.90
N LEU A 156 -3.57 -13.51 -14.26
CA LEU A 156 -2.92 -14.82 -14.35
C LEU A 156 -2.92 -15.53 -13.00
N LEU A 157 -2.53 -14.85 -11.91
CA LEU A 157 -2.54 -15.44 -10.57
C LEU A 157 -3.94 -15.88 -10.13
N LEU A 158 -4.94 -15.03 -10.38
CA LEU A 158 -6.33 -15.36 -10.07
C LEU A 158 -6.83 -16.57 -10.84
N GLY A 159 -6.43 -16.72 -12.10
CA GLY A 159 -6.86 -17.80 -13.00
C GLY A 159 -6.11 -19.12 -12.81
N GLN A 160 -4.87 -19.09 -12.27
CA GLN A 160 -4.04 -20.29 -12.06
C GLN A 160 -4.26 -20.92 -10.68
N ALA A 161 -4.95 -20.24 -9.78
CA ALA A 161 -5.25 -20.78 -8.45
C ALA A 161 -6.12 -22.04 -8.55
N GLN A 162 -5.65 -23.13 -7.95
CA GLN A 162 -6.39 -24.40 -7.93
C GLN A 162 -7.61 -24.34 -7.03
N ASN A 163 -7.55 -23.54 -5.98
CA ASN A 163 -8.61 -23.27 -5.04
C ASN A 163 -8.92 -21.78 -5.02
N ARG A 164 -9.70 -21.31 -4.05
CA ARG A 164 -9.99 -19.90 -3.88
C ARG A 164 -8.70 -19.08 -3.77
N SER A 165 -8.49 -18.14 -4.68
CA SER A 165 -7.28 -17.34 -4.71
C SER A 165 -7.25 -16.32 -3.56
N VAL A 166 -6.12 -16.25 -2.86
CA VAL A 166 -5.77 -15.19 -1.92
C VAL A 166 -4.45 -14.56 -2.35
N LEU A 167 -4.45 -13.25 -2.59
CA LEU A 167 -3.26 -12.49 -2.99
C LEU A 167 -2.86 -11.57 -1.82
N GLN A 168 -1.72 -11.83 -1.18
CA GLN A 168 -1.22 -10.95 -0.12
C GLN A 168 -0.19 -9.96 -0.68
N PHE A 169 -0.43 -8.67 -0.48
CA PHE A 169 0.41 -7.59 -1.00
C PHE A 169 0.94 -6.70 0.12
N ASN A 170 2.21 -6.26 -0.03
CA ASN A 170 2.80 -5.18 0.76
C ASN A 170 2.96 -3.89 -0.07
N ARG A 171 2.51 -3.88 -1.33
CA ARG A 171 2.71 -2.80 -2.30
C ARG A 171 1.43 -2.41 -3.03
N LEU A 172 0.27 -2.61 -2.40
CA LEU A 172 -1.03 -2.33 -3.01
C LEU A 172 -1.71 -1.08 -2.44
N ASP A 173 -1.28 -0.58 -1.28
CA ASP A 173 -1.99 0.44 -0.48
C ASP A 173 -2.46 1.66 -1.29
N PHE A 174 -1.60 2.21 -2.16
CA PHE A 174 -1.92 3.38 -2.97
C PHE A 174 -2.42 3.03 -4.38
N ARG A 175 -2.58 1.74 -4.69
CA ARG A 175 -3.12 1.19 -5.94
C ARG A 175 -4.54 0.65 -5.76
N LEU A 176 -5.17 0.85 -4.59
CA LEU A 176 -6.46 0.27 -4.24
C LEU A 176 -7.58 0.73 -5.16
N GLU A 177 -7.62 2.02 -5.53
CA GLU A 177 -8.61 2.54 -6.48
C GLU A 177 -8.52 1.82 -7.84
N TRP A 178 -7.31 1.70 -8.37
CA TRP A 178 -7.04 0.99 -9.61
C TRP A 178 -7.41 -0.49 -9.49
N PHE A 179 -7.00 -1.13 -8.40
CA PHE A 179 -7.24 -2.55 -8.18
C PHE A 179 -8.73 -2.86 -8.09
N LYS A 180 -9.50 -2.10 -7.29
CA LYS A 180 -10.95 -2.29 -7.14
C LYS A 180 -11.69 -2.08 -8.47
N HIS A 181 -11.25 -1.09 -9.26
CA HIS A 181 -11.83 -0.83 -10.57
C HIS A 181 -11.53 -1.95 -11.59
N ARG A 182 -10.32 -2.50 -11.57
CA ARG A 182 -9.90 -3.57 -12.52
C ARG A 182 -10.39 -4.95 -12.12
N PHE A 183 -10.53 -5.20 -10.83
CA PHE A 183 -10.94 -6.48 -10.24
C PHE A 183 -12.13 -6.29 -9.28
N PRO A 184 -13.29 -5.83 -9.78
CA PRO A 184 -14.44 -5.51 -8.91
C PRO A 184 -14.99 -6.74 -8.19
N GLY A 185 -14.66 -7.94 -8.69
CA GLY A 185 -15.04 -9.22 -8.11
C GLY A 185 -14.08 -9.76 -7.04
N VAL A 186 -13.04 -9.01 -6.66
CA VAL A 186 -12.09 -9.42 -5.61
C VAL A 186 -12.44 -8.68 -4.32
N SER A 187 -12.58 -9.42 -3.22
CA SER A 187 -12.73 -8.84 -1.88
C SER A 187 -11.39 -8.29 -1.38
N LEU A 188 -11.39 -7.07 -0.86
CA LEU A 188 -10.20 -6.40 -0.34
C LEU A 188 -10.20 -6.38 1.19
N ILE A 189 -9.13 -6.91 1.80
CA ILE A 189 -8.87 -6.87 3.23
C ILE A 189 -7.66 -5.99 3.48
N HIS A 190 -7.77 -5.04 4.42
CA HIS A 190 -6.66 -4.27 4.92
C HIS A 190 -6.21 -4.81 6.28
N LEU A 191 -4.94 -5.18 6.40
CA LEU A 191 -4.35 -5.54 7.68
C LEU A 191 -3.64 -4.33 8.27
N GLN A 192 -4.23 -3.76 9.30
CA GLN A 192 -3.74 -2.62 10.03
C GLN A 192 -2.97 -3.04 11.29
N ARG A 193 -1.90 -2.34 11.61
CA ARG A 193 -1.12 -2.51 12.85
C ARG A 193 -0.80 -1.16 13.44
N ASN A 194 -0.67 -1.10 14.78
CA ASN A 194 -0.20 0.08 15.47
C ASN A 194 1.10 0.63 14.85
N PRO A 195 1.14 1.90 14.40
CA PRO A 195 2.27 2.45 13.63
C PRO A 195 3.58 2.45 14.42
N ARG A 196 3.53 2.60 15.75
CA ARG A 196 4.71 2.61 16.63
C ARG A 196 5.38 1.23 16.67
N ASP A 197 4.59 0.17 16.89
CA ASP A 197 5.10 -1.21 16.88
C ASP A 197 5.53 -1.66 15.49
N GLN A 198 4.80 -1.24 14.46
CA GLN A 198 5.13 -1.52 13.08
C GLN A 198 6.47 -0.91 12.70
N TRP A 199 6.69 0.38 12.98
CA TRP A 199 7.95 1.08 12.73
C TRP A 199 9.11 0.44 13.47
N LEU A 200 8.99 0.17 14.79
CA LEU A 200 10.05 -0.50 15.54
C LEU A 200 10.38 -1.90 15.02
N SER A 201 9.43 -2.59 14.45
CA SER A 201 9.68 -3.92 13.88
C SER A 201 10.48 -3.90 12.58
N THR A 202 10.77 -2.73 12.02
CA THR A 202 11.70 -2.59 10.89
C THR A 202 13.16 -2.71 11.32
N PHE A 203 13.48 -2.44 12.57
CA PHE A 203 14.85 -2.50 13.12
C PHE A 203 15.22 -3.89 13.63
N GLN A 204 15.28 -4.88 12.74
CA GLN A 204 15.61 -6.25 13.14
C GLN A 204 17.11 -6.51 13.19
N LYS A 205 17.87 -5.88 12.30
CA LYS A 205 19.32 -6.10 12.11
C LYS A 205 20.15 -5.00 12.76
N HIS A 206 19.54 -3.86 13.01
CA HIS A 206 20.21 -2.65 13.51
C HIS A 206 19.40 -2.05 14.67
N PRO A 207 20.05 -1.34 15.60
CA PRO A 207 19.33 -0.60 16.63
C PRO A 207 18.48 0.50 15.96
N PRO A 208 17.38 0.91 16.61
CA PRO A 208 16.60 2.06 16.16
C PRO A 208 17.47 3.32 16.12
N CYS A 209 17.14 4.24 15.20
CA CYS A 209 17.80 5.54 15.15
C CYS A 209 17.59 6.35 16.42
N SER A 210 18.44 7.35 16.66
CA SER A 210 18.33 8.26 17.81
C SER A 210 16.97 8.97 17.83
N LYS A 211 16.46 9.29 19.02
CA LYS A 211 15.22 10.09 19.20
C LYS A 211 15.30 11.49 18.58
N ASN A 212 16.50 11.99 18.33
CA ASN A 212 16.77 13.29 17.71
C ASN A 212 17.24 13.15 16.25
N ALA A 213 17.14 11.96 15.68
CA ALA A 213 17.47 11.75 14.27
C ALA A 213 16.52 12.53 13.36
N THR A 214 17.02 13.01 12.22
CA THR A 214 16.22 13.52 11.12
C THR A 214 16.57 12.78 9.83
N ILE A 215 15.72 12.90 8.83
CA ILE A 215 16.00 12.29 7.52
C ILE A 215 17.32 12.83 6.95
N ALA A 216 17.58 14.15 7.11
CA ALA A 216 18.82 14.80 6.61
C ALA A 216 20.09 14.30 7.28
N ASN A 217 20.07 13.95 8.58
CA ASN A 217 21.30 13.58 9.30
C ASN A 217 21.70 12.11 9.15
N ARG A 218 21.04 11.36 8.29
CA ARG A 218 21.38 9.99 7.84
C ARG A 218 21.54 8.92 8.94
N GLY A 219 21.09 9.15 10.15
CA GLY A 219 21.10 8.15 11.22
C GLY A 219 20.12 6.99 11.00
N PHE A 220 19.58 6.82 9.79
CA PHE A 220 18.50 5.90 9.44
C PHE A 220 18.88 5.01 8.25
N GLN A 221 18.70 3.70 8.40
CA GLN A 221 18.83 2.73 7.31
C GLN A 221 17.44 2.35 6.81
N ASP A 222 17.18 2.64 5.53
CA ASP A 222 15.90 2.35 4.89
C ASP A 222 15.88 0.93 4.30
N GLU A 223 15.54 -0.06 5.11
CA GLU A 223 15.41 -1.45 4.67
C GLU A 223 14.05 -1.74 3.98
N PHE A 224 13.05 -0.86 4.13
CA PHE A 224 11.67 -1.09 3.70
C PHE A 224 11.14 -0.02 2.75
N TYR A 225 12.01 0.57 1.95
CA TYR A 225 11.66 1.50 0.86
C TYR A 225 10.98 2.80 1.30
N LEU A 226 11.10 3.21 2.56
CA LEU A 226 10.37 4.36 3.11
C LEU A 226 10.67 5.64 2.33
N LEU A 227 11.97 5.92 2.06
CA LEU A 227 12.42 7.11 1.32
C LEU A 227 12.08 7.02 -0.17
N SER A 228 12.26 5.86 -0.79
CA SER A 228 11.92 5.69 -2.21
C SER A 228 10.41 5.81 -2.44
N TRP A 229 9.60 5.29 -1.53
CA TRP A 229 8.15 5.43 -1.58
C TRP A 229 7.71 6.87 -1.37
N ALA A 230 8.29 7.58 -0.40
CA ALA A 230 8.01 9.00 -0.20
C ALA A 230 8.33 9.82 -1.45
N ARG A 231 9.47 9.56 -2.09
CA ARG A 231 9.87 10.22 -3.32
C ARG A 231 8.91 9.92 -4.48
N ASP A 232 8.49 8.68 -4.65
CA ASP A 232 7.53 8.31 -5.70
C ASP A 232 6.17 8.98 -5.46
N LEU A 233 5.67 8.90 -4.23
CA LEU A 233 4.38 9.48 -3.83
C LEU A 233 4.40 11.00 -3.83
N SER A 234 5.55 11.67 -3.63
CA SER A 234 5.64 13.13 -3.63
C SER A 234 5.21 13.78 -4.95
N ARG A 235 5.20 13.02 -6.04
CA ARG A 235 4.66 13.44 -7.34
C ARG A 235 3.16 13.75 -7.28
N TYR A 236 2.45 13.13 -6.36
CA TYR A 236 0.99 13.24 -6.19
C TYR A 236 0.62 13.87 -4.86
N ILE A 237 1.51 13.77 -3.87
CA ILE A 237 1.33 14.23 -2.50
C ILE A 237 2.51 15.13 -2.14
N PRO A 238 2.47 16.44 -2.51
CA PRO A 238 3.59 17.36 -2.31
C PRO A 238 4.11 17.45 -0.88
N LEU A 239 3.28 17.18 0.12
CA LEU A 239 3.68 17.05 1.51
C LEU A 239 4.89 16.12 1.72
N LEU A 240 5.05 15.11 0.88
CA LEU A 240 6.15 14.15 0.94
C LEU A 240 7.43 14.62 0.21
N ALA A 241 7.48 15.87 -0.29
CA ALA A 241 8.65 16.41 -0.96
C ALA A 241 9.65 17.06 0.00
N GLU A 242 9.20 17.54 1.17
CA GLU A 242 10.01 18.25 2.16
C GLU A 242 10.12 17.42 3.44
N LEU A 243 11.10 16.52 3.48
CA LEU A 243 11.22 15.49 4.51
C LEU A 243 12.43 15.69 5.43
N ASP A 244 13.35 16.58 5.12
CA ASP A 244 14.69 16.66 5.73
C ASP A 244 14.65 16.83 7.25
N ASP A 245 13.71 17.62 7.76
CA ASP A 245 13.53 17.91 9.18
C ASP A 245 12.66 16.89 9.93
N LEU A 246 12.07 15.94 9.21
CA LEU A 246 11.25 14.91 9.85
C LEU A 246 12.14 13.85 10.51
N HIS A 247 11.69 13.38 11.66
CA HIS A 247 12.22 12.14 12.22
C HIS A 247 11.80 10.95 11.33
N PRO A 248 12.61 9.89 11.14
CA PRO A 248 12.23 8.73 10.35
C PRO A 248 10.89 8.09 10.76
N TYR A 249 10.54 8.16 12.05
CA TYR A 249 9.23 7.76 12.53
C TYR A 249 8.09 8.62 11.96
N GLU A 250 8.28 9.94 11.89
CA GLU A 250 7.26 10.85 11.35
C GLU A 250 6.96 10.52 9.88
N LEU A 251 7.99 10.27 9.08
CA LEU A 251 7.79 9.83 7.70
C LEU A 251 7.08 8.48 7.62
N SER A 252 7.46 7.51 8.47
CA SER A 252 6.79 6.21 8.54
C SER A 252 5.31 6.37 8.92
N TYR A 253 5.02 7.25 9.87
CA TYR A 253 3.66 7.55 10.31
C TYR A 253 2.84 8.26 9.23
N LEU A 254 3.39 9.24 8.52
CA LEU A 254 2.72 9.90 7.39
C LEU A 254 2.31 8.89 6.31
N ILE A 255 3.22 8.04 5.87
CA ILE A 255 2.91 7.03 4.86
C ILE A 255 1.90 6.00 5.41
N TRP A 256 1.97 5.66 6.69
CA TRP A 256 0.98 4.81 7.36
C TRP A 256 -0.41 5.46 7.36
N ARG A 257 -0.53 6.74 7.76
CA ARG A 257 -1.80 7.49 7.73
C ARG A 257 -2.39 7.58 6.33
N LEU A 258 -1.55 7.84 5.33
CA LEU A 258 -1.97 7.86 3.94
C LEU A 258 -2.51 6.51 3.49
N SER A 259 -1.84 5.39 3.85
CA SER A 259 -2.36 4.06 3.52
C SER A 259 -3.69 3.74 4.20
N GLU A 260 -3.92 4.25 5.44
CA GLU A 260 -5.20 4.14 6.13
C GLU A 260 -6.34 4.85 5.39
N VAL A 261 -6.08 6.08 4.92
CA VAL A 261 -7.07 6.86 4.15
C VAL A 261 -7.48 6.12 2.88
N PHE A 262 -6.53 5.59 2.13
CA PHE A 262 -6.83 4.79 0.93
C PHE A 262 -7.59 3.51 1.28
N ALA A 263 -7.21 2.84 2.36
CA ALA A 263 -7.88 1.64 2.80
C ALA A 263 -9.35 1.91 3.18
N GLN A 264 -9.61 2.94 4.00
CA GLN A 264 -10.98 3.30 4.42
C GLN A 264 -11.94 3.51 3.25
N THR A 265 -11.44 4.00 2.12
CA THR A 265 -12.26 4.28 0.93
C THR A 265 -12.51 3.04 0.07
N HIS A 266 -11.56 2.10 0.02
CA HIS A 266 -11.57 1.07 -1.03
C HIS A 266 -11.68 -0.37 -0.53
N VAL A 267 -11.45 -0.66 0.77
CA VAL A 267 -11.47 -2.03 1.26
C VAL A 267 -12.83 -2.47 1.78
N ASP A 268 -13.07 -3.77 1.72
CA ASP A 268 -14.31 -4.37 2.19
C ASP A 268 -14.26 -4.72 3.69
N TYR A 269 -13.04 -4.86 4.25
CA TYR A 269 -12.82 -5.21 5.66
C TYR A 269 -11.43 -4.77 6.14
N THR A 270 -11.37 -4.24 7.37
CA THR A 270 -10.09 -3.95 8.04
C THR A 270 -9.89 -4.87 9.23
N LEU A 271 -8.79 -5.63 9.21
CA LEU A 271 -8.36 -6.52 10.28
C LEU A 271 -7.29 -5.81 11.11
N GLN A 272 -7.52 -5.73 12.43
CA GLN A 272 -6.54 -5.18 13.37
C GLN A 272 -5.57 -6.26 13.83
N TYR A 273 -4.26 -6.06 13.62
CA TYR A 273 -3.23 -7.00 14.03
C TYR A 273 -3.26 -7.26 15.54
N GLU A 274 -3.49 -6.23 16.33
CA GLU A 274 -3.57 -6.33 17.79
C GLU A 274 -4.73 -7.22 18.25
N SER A 275 -5.87 -7.14 17.57
CA SER A 275 -7.00 -8.04 17.82
C SER A 275 -6.66 -9.48 17.43
N LEU A 276 -6.00 -9.66 16.27
CA LEU A 276 -5.56 -10.97 15.79
C LEU A 276 -4.65 -11.68 16.78
N VAL A 277 -3.69 -10.96 17.39
CA VAL A 277 -2.75 -11.59 18.33
C VAL A 277 -3.27 -11.68 19.76
N LYS A 278 -4.24 -10.85 20.15
CA LYS A 278 -4.85 -10.87 21.48
C LYS A 278 -5.96 -11.92 21.60
N ASN A 279 -6.80 -12.01 20.58
CA ASN A 279 -7.97 -12.90 20.52
C ASN A 279 -8.00 -13.66 19.18
N PRO A 280 -7.01 -14.52 18.89
CA PRO A 280 -6.80 -15.07 17.55
C PRO A 280 -8.03 -15.86 17.06
N ARG A 281 -8.58 -16.77 17.88
CA ARG A 281 -9.70 -17.61 17.47
C ARG A 281 -10.96 -16.80 17.15
N GLN A 282 -11.28 -15.81 17.97
CA GLN A 282 -12.42 -14.92 17.72
C GLN A 282 -12.19 -14.09 16.44
N THR A 283 -11.04 -13.43 16.33
CA THR A 283 -10.75 -12.53 15.21
C THR A 283 -10.68 -13.27 13.87
N ILE A 284 -10.11 -14.48 13.86
CA ILE A 284 -10.10 -15.34 12.67
C ILE A 284 -11.48 -15.93 12.41
N GLY A 285 -12.29 -16.21 13.44
CA GLY A 285 -13.67 -16.63 13.29
C GLY A 285 -14.53 -15.58 12.57
N GLU A 286 -14.45 -14.32 13.00
CA GLU A 286 -15.15 -13.21 12.36
C GLU A 286 -14.72 -13.03 10.88
N LEU A 287 -13.42 -13.18 10.59
CA LEU A 287 -12.89 -13.18 9.23
C LEU A 287 -13.44 -14.36 8.41
N ALA A 288 -13.43 -15.56 9.00
CA ALA A 288 -13.89 -16.79 8.37
C ALA A 288 -15.37 -16.73 8.02
N ASP A 289 -16.21 -16.27 8.95
CA ASP A 289 -17.65 -16.11 8.75
C ASP A 289 -17.95 -15.11 7.62
N ARG A 290 -17.27 -13.97 7.64
CA ARG A 290 -17.45 -12.92 6.64
C ARG A 290 -17.08 -13.39 5.24
N PHE A 291 -15.97 -14.09 5.10
CA PHE A 291 -15.44 -14.52 3.81
C PHE A 291 -15.70 -16.01 3.49
N GLY A 292 -16.48 -16.72 4.27
CA GLY A 292 -16.85 -18.12 3.98
C GLY A 292 -15.67 -19.10 4.04
N LEU A 293 -14.70 -18.89 4.94
CA LEU A 293 -13.53 -19.75 5.14
C LEU A 293 -13.79 -20.72 6.31
N ILE A 294 -14.73 -21.64 6.12
CA ILE A 294 -15.22 -22.56 7.14
C ILE A 294 -14.07 -23.38 7.74
N GLY A 295 -13.95 -23.39 9.07
CA GLY A 295 -12.93 -24.15 9.79
C GLY A 295 -11.60 -23.44 9.96
N LEU A 296 -11.39 -22.25 9.38
CA LEU A 296 -10.13 -21.50 9.50
C LEU A 296 -9.78 -21.19 10.97
N ALA A 297 -10.78 -20.84 11.79
CA ALA A 297 -10.56 -20.51 13.21
C ALA A 297 -10.20 -21.72 14.08
N ASP A 298 -10.50 -22.93 13.64
CA ASP A 298 -10.23 -24.17 14.36
C ASP A 298 -8.88 -24.80 14.00
N MET A 299 -8.13 -24.17 13.10
CA MET A 299 -6.83 -24.68 12.68
C MET A 299 -5.79 -24.54 13.82
N PRO A 300 -4.93 -25.54 14.05
CA PRO A 300 -3.90 -25.51 15.11
C PRO A 300 -2.95 -24.28 15.00
N ALA A 301 -2.74 -23.80 13.78
CA ALA A 301 -1.91 -22.62 13.54
C ALA A 301 -2.46 -21.35 14.20
N VAL A 302 -3.78 -21.24 14.39
CA VAL A 302 -4.43 -20.11 15.05
C VAL A 302 -4.11 -20.09 16.54
N GLU A 303 -4.07 -21.24 17.21
CA GLU A 303 -3.74 -21.34 18.63
C GLU A 303 -2.26 -21.02 18.93
N SER A 304 -1.39 -21.17 17.94
CA SER A 304 0.04 -20.88 18.05
C SER A 304 0.42 -19.40 17.94
N ILE A 305 -0.55 -18.51 17.76
CA ILE A 305 -0.33 -17.08 17.60
C ILE A 305 0.11 -16.45 18.93
N ASP A 306 1.18 -15.64 18.86
CA ASP A 306 1.86 -15.07 20.01
C ASP A 306 1.70 -13.56 20.08
N ALA A 307 1.21 -13.05 21.22
CA ALA A 307 0.96 -11.64 21.47
C ALA A 307 2.21 -10.81 21.85
N ARG A 308 3.42 -11.42 21.96
CA ARG A 308 4.65 -10.73 22.41
C ARG A 308 5.12 -9.58 21.53
N SER A 309 4.52 -9.38 20.36
CA SER A 309 4.89 -8.32 19.40
C SER A 309 4.16 -6.99 19.60
N VAL A 310 3.28 -6.90 20.60
CA VAL A 310 2.42 -5.73 20.85
C VAL A 310 3.00 -4.86 21.98
N LYS A 311 2.89 -3.56 21.85
CA LYS A 311 3.36 -2.54 22.82
C LYS A 311 4.87 -2.51 23.06
N ARG A 312 5.68 -2.96 22.12
CA ARG A 312 7.15 -2.92 22.22
C ARG A 312 7.72 -1.51 22.08
N TRP A 313 6.95 -0.60 21.49
CA TRP A 313 7.37 0.78 21.27
C TRP A 313 7.75 1.53 22.56
N GLY A 314 7.21 1.14 23.71
CA GLY A 314 7.56 1.72 25.01
C GLY A 314 9.04 1.55 25.38
N SER A 315 9.76 0.58 24.79
CA SER A 315 11.20 0.43 24.99
C SER A 315 12.04 1.47 24.24
N TYR A 316 11.47 2.15 23.25
CA TYR A 316 12.15 3.17 22.47
C TYR A 316 11.94 4.58 23.04
N ALA A 317 10.69 4.97 23.28
CA ALA A 317 10.34 6.28 23.81
C ALA A 317 9.02 6.22 24.61
N ASP A 318 8.79 7.26 25.42
CA ASP A 318 7.55 7.43 26.14
C ASP A 318 6.37 7.76 25.20
N PRO A 319 5.12 7.61 25.68
CA PRO A 319 3.92 7.89 24.90
C PRO A 319 3.85 9.32 24.33
N ASP A 320 4.35 10.31 25.11
CA ASP A 320 4.24 11.72 24.72
C ASP A 320 5.20 12.09 23.59
N TRP A 321 6.37 11.44 23.55
CA TRP A 321 7.30 11.57 22.43
C TRP A 321 6.63 11.18 21.10
N PHE A 322 5.94 10.05 21.08
CA PHE A 322 5.20 9.58 19.90
C PHE A 322 4.02 10.49 19.58
N LYS A 323 3.18 10.80 20.57
CA LYS A 323 1.98 11.61 20.43
C LYS A 323 2.29 13.00 19.84
N THR A 324 3.36 13.64 20.28
CA THR A 324 3.80 14.94 19.76
C THR A 324 4.08 14.89 18.27
N ARG A 325 4.79 13.84 17.81
CA ARG A 325 5.15 13.65 16.41
C ARG A 325 3.96 13.26 15.55
N GLU A 326 3.15 12.36 16.03
CA GLU A 326 1.89 11.95 15.38
C GLU A 326 0.97 13.15 15.18
N SER A 327 0.76 13.96 16.23
CA SER A 327 -0.06 15.18 16.14
C SER A 327 0.52 16.24 15.19
N ARG A 328 1.87 16.32 15.05
CA ARG A 328 2.50 17.16 14.05
C ARG A 328 2.17 16.66 12.64
N CYS A 329 2.30 15.37 12.41
CA CYS A 329 1.99 14.74 11.12
C CYS A 329 0.51 14.87 10.74
N ASP A 330 -0.40 14.64 11.71
CA ASP A 330 -1.83 14.79 11.46
C ASP A 330 -2.17 16.24 11.05
N ARG A 331 -1.60 17.25 11.72
CA ARG A 331 -1.78 18.66 11.30
C ARG A 331 -1.25 18.96 9.90
N LEU A 332 -0.12 18.35 9.51
CA LEU A 332 0.43 18.50 8.15
C LEU A 332 -0.52 17.89 7.10
N LEU A 333 -1.10 16.75 7.41
CA LEU A 333 -2.09 16.09 6.53
C LEU A 333 -3.38 16.91 6.44
N ASP A 334 -3.88 17.43 7.55
CA ASP A 334 -5.09 18.27 7.58
C ASP A 334 -4.89 19.55 6.75
N LEU A 335 -3.74 20.21 6.89
CA LEU A 335 -3.39 21.39 6.08
C LEU A 335 -3.30 21.06 4.58
N PHE A 336 -2.72 19.92 4.25
CA PHE A 336 -2.61 19.46 2.86
C PHE A 336 -4.01 19.24 2.26
N VAL A 337 -4.88 18.53 2.96
CA VAL A 337 -6.25 18.28 2.51
C VAL A 337 -7.02 19.60 2.35
N PHE A 338 -6.96 20.48 3.35
CA PHE A 338 -7.66 21.78 3.33
C PHE A 338 -7.19 22.69 2.19
N SER A 339 -5.87 22.80 1.97
CA SER A 339 -5.31 23.67 0.91
C SER A 339 -5.73 23.22 -0.48
N ASN A 340 -5.86 21.93 -0.69
CA ASN A 340 -6.29 21.39 -1.96
C ASN A 340 -7.80 21.53 -2.18
N PHE A 341 -8.61 21.42 -1.13
CA PHE A 341 -10.06 21.65 -1.19
C PHE A 341 -10.39 23.09 -1.62
N VAL A 342 -9.72 24.08 -1.02
CA VAL A 342 -9.91 25.51 -1.36
C VAL A 342 -9.46 25.83 -2.79
N ALA A 343 -8.45 25.12 -3.32
CA ALA A 343 -7.96 25.34 -4.68
C ALA A 343 -8.98 24.86 -5.76
N GLU A 344 -9.72 23.79 -5.52
CA GLU A 344 -10.74 23.29 -6.45
C GLU A 344 -11.95 24.23 -6.55
N ASP A 345 -12.40 24.85 -5.45
CA ASP A 345 -13.51 25.80 -5.45
C ASP A 345 -13.20 27.07 -6.27
N HIS A 346 -11.93 27.44 -6.40
CA HIS A 346 -11.52 28.58 -7.21
C HIS A 346 -11.41 28.29 -8.71
N TYR A 347 -11.26 27.02 -9.12
CA TYR A 347 -11.20 26.65 -10.54
C TYR A 347 -12.55 26.21 -11.10
N GLY A 348 -13.57 25.98 -10.26
CA GLY A 348 -14.90 25.52 -10.67
C GLY A 348 -15.82 26.60 -11.23
N SER A 349 -15.49 27.90 -11.15
CA SER A 349 -16.28 29.00 -11.67
C SER A 349 -15.61 29.65 -12.88
N ALA A 350 -15.62 28.97 -14.03
CA ALA A 350 -15.44 29.65 -15.30
C ALA A 350 -16.65 30.56 -15.55
N PRO A 351 -16.47 31.86 -15.92
CA PRO A 351 -17.60 32.75 -16.17
C PRO A 351 -18.38 32.23 -17.38
N GLY A 352 -19.63 31.86 -17.12
CA GLY A 352 -20.56 31.44 -18.16
C GLY A 352 -20.69 32.47 -19.25
N ASP A 353 -20.38 32.11 -20.49
CA ASP A 353 -20.71 32.83 -21.70
C ASP A 353 -22.23 33.05 -21.74
N LYS A 354 -22.64 34.29 -21.53
CA LYS A 354 -23.99 34.72 -21.81
C LYS A 354 -24.22 34.67 -23.32
N ILE A 355 -24.78 33.57 -23.79
CA ILE A 355 -25.35 33.50 -25.13
C ILE A 355 -26.53 34.49 -25.18
N LYS A 356 -26.30 35.62 -25.83
CA LYS A 356 -27.38 36.54 -26.24
C LYS A 356 -28.23 35.85 -27.31
N THR A 357 -29.39 35.39 -26.92
CA THR A 357 -30.45 35.02 -27.86
C THR A 357 -31.06 36.32 -28.44
N THR A 358 -30.62 36.70 -29.61
CA THR A 358 -31.33 37.68 -30.43
C THR A 358 -32.54 36.98 -31.08
N SER A 359 -33.71 37.33 -30.58
CA SER A 359 -34.98 37.05 -31.25
C SER A 359 -35.03 37.82 -32.58
N ARG A 360 -35.09 37.13 -33.71
CA ARG A 360 -35.55 37.67 -34.97
C ARG A 360 -36.96 37.12 -35.23
N THR A 361 -37.92 38.00 -34.99
CA THR A 361 -39.23 37.93 -35.63
C THR A 361 -39.04 38.08 -37.14
N ALA A 362 -39.54 37.16 -37.91
CA ALA A 362 -39.77 37.31 -39.35
C ALA A 362 -41.25 37.15 -39.57
N ASP A 363 -41.87 38.30 -39.92
CA ASP A 363 -43.17 38.37 -40.53
C ASP A 363 -43.09 38.01 -42.00
N CYS A 364 -44.21 37.44 -42.48
CA CYS A 364 -44.81 37.50 -43.83
C CYS A 364 -44.14 36.71 -44.98
N LEU A 365 -44.71 35.75 -45.48
CA LEU A 365 -45.70 35.51 -46.55
C LEU A 365 -45.76 34.02 -46.88
#